data_653499d5cf0ad1b551050140ef9f1a74
#
_entry.id   653499d5cf0ad1b551050140ef9f1a74
#
_cell.length_a   1.000
_cell.length_b   1.000
_cell.length_c   1.000
_cell.angle_alpha   90.00
_cell.angle_beta   90.00
_cell.angle_gamma   90.00
#
_symmetry.space_group_name_H-M   'P 1'
#
loop_
_entity.id
_entity.type
_entity.pdbx_description
1 polymer ?
#
loop_
_entity_poly.entity_id
_entity_poly.type
_entity_poly.pdbx_seq_one_letter_code
_entity_poly.pdbx_strand_id
1 'polypeptide(L)'
;MRRNSFAFVLPILLMTGLVGPVHRGLAAQTGSAGVRKVEDLIIYKDDKFYSSFPSIVRRPNGELLVAFRRAPERRLLGEHGITHTDPNSYLMLVRSRDDGKTWSQAPELIYANPFGGSQDPCMVQLRDGSILCSSYGWALLQTNAAAKLKDAFRHGSFVFLGGYLLRSKDGGHTWQAPIIPPPTSGETVFGPFGQPVPAYNRGAMCQGKDGRLYWVVASKTSTVPGKPGTHLLISSDQGDTWSYSCPVAADEKVAFSETSLYETPKGTLVAFMRTANFDDHTAVARSMDHGKSFQRWEDAGFQGHPHYALQLPDRRVLLVYGYRHPPFGIRARVLDVECANLASAPEIVLRDDGGSGDLGYPWATMLSKHRALVVYYFNSGDGTRHIAGTLLSID
;
A
#
# COMPACT_ATOMS: atom_id res chain seq x y z
N MET A 1 -41.57 42.82 -42.19
CA MET A 1 -41.59 44.18 -41.56
C MET A 1 -40.33 44.23 -40.66
N ARG A 2 -39.31 44.88 -41.12
CA ARG A 2 -38.67 46.14 -40.64
C ARG A 2 -38.41 46.15 -39.12
N ARG A 3 -37.06 45.98 -38.79
CA ARG A 3 -36.08 47.00 -38.27
C ARG A 3 -36.17 47.18 -36.74
N ASN A 4 -35.12 47.22 -35.99
CA ASN A 4 -33.97 48.13 -36.00
C ASN A 4 -32.82 47.62 -35.21
N SER A 5 -31.59 47.81 -35.72
CA SER A 5 -30.30 47.73 -35.05
C SER A 5 -30.07 48.98 -34.20
N PHE A 6 -29.48 48.81 -32.99
CA PHE A 6 -28.72 49.86 -32.30
C PHE A 6 -27.36 49.31 -31.86
N ALA A 7 -26.32 49.84 -32.48
CA ALA A 7 -24.94 49.64 -32.09
C ALA A 7 -24.61 50.68 -31.00
N PHE A 8 -24.03 50.18 -29.86
CA PHE A 8 -23.33 51.07 -28.91
C PHE A 8 -21.85 50.74 -28.97
N VAL A 9 -21.09 51.75 -29.41
CA VAL A 9 -19.62 51.79 -29.37
C VAL A 9 -19.22 52.33 -28.00
N LEU A 10 -18.42 51.56 -27.23
CA LEU A 10 -17.77 52.09 -26.04
C LEU A 10 -16.24 51.99 -26.23
N PRO A 11 -15.47 52.98 -25.82
CA PRO A 11 -14.05 53.09 -26.11
C PRO A 11 -13.20 52.13 -25.24
N ILE A 12 -12.22 51.50 -25.88
CA ILE A 12 -11.19 50.67 -25.24
C ILE A 12 -10.19 51.59 -24.54
N LEU A 13 -10.16 51.56 -23.21
CA LEU A 13 -9.09 52.15 -22.40
C LEU A 13 -7.97 51.11 -22.27
N LEU A 14 -6.85 51.32 -22.95
CA LEU A 14 -5.63 50.55 -22.75
C LEU A 14 -5.02 50.92 -21.38
N MET A 15 -5.14 50.05 -20.38
CA MET A 15 -4.29 50.09 -19.21
C MET A 15 -3.10 49.16 -19.41
N THR A 16 -1.93 49.71 -19.61
CA THR A 16 -0.65 49.02 -19.57
C THR A 16 -0.31 48.71 -18.08
N GLY A 17 -0.71 47.50 -17.65
CA GLY A 17 -0.26 46.99 -16.35
C GLY A 17 1.10 46.35 -16.50
N LEU A 18 2.11 46.93 -15.83
CA LEU A 18 3.43 46.29 -15.61
C LEU A 18 3.23 44.99 -14.80
N VAL A 19 3.41 43.83 -15.47
CA VAL A 19 3.51 42.55 -14.80
C VAL A 19 4.94 42.42 -14.28
N GLY A 20 5.13 42.72 -13.00
CA GLY A 20 6.35 42.37 -12.29
C GLY A 20 6.47 40.85 -12.11
N PRO A 21 7.69 40.27 -12.05
CA PRO A 21 7.86 38.84 -11.85
C PRO A 21 7.30 38.44 -10.49
N VAL A 22 6.28 37.59 -10.49
CA VAL A 22 5.83 36.90 -9.27
C VAL A 22 6.92 35.90 -8.89
N HIS A 23 7.81 36.30 -8.00
CA HIS A 23 8.64 35.35 -7.28
C HIS A 23 7.69 34.49 -6.43
N ARG A 24 7.36 33.27 -6.92
CA ARG A 24 6.88 32.21 -6.06
C ARG A 24 8.03 31.91 -5.09
N GLY A 25 7.96 32.50 -3.90
CA GLY A 25 8.78 32.07 -2.80
C GLY A 25 8.55 30.58 -2.59
N LEU A 26 9.61 29.77 -2.78
CA LEU A 26 9.68 28.45 -2.21
C LEU A 26 9.48 28.64 -0.70
N ALA A 27 8.30 28.36 -0.18
CA ALA A 27 8.10 28.17 1.24
C ALA A 27 9.02 27.02 1.63
N ALA A 28 10.09 27.34 2.36
CA ALA A 28 10.95 26.35 2.97
C ALA A 28 10.04 25.49 3.85
N GLN A 29 9.79 24.24 3.43
CA GLN A 29 9.11 23.26 4.25
C GLN A 29 9.98 23.09 5.50
N THR A 30 9.51 23.59 6.63
CA THR A 30 10.13 23.41 7.93
C THR A 30 10.17 21.91 8.19
N GLY A 31 11.34 21.29 7.94
CA GLY A 31 11.59 19.88 8.15
C GLY A 31 11.31 19.53 9.61
N SER A 32 10.27 18.79 9.88
CA SER A 32 10.01 18.28 11.20
C SER A 32 10.98 17.14 11.48
N ALA A 33 11.71 17.24 12.58
CA ALA A 33 12.47 16.16 13.19
C ALA A 33 13.56 15.49 12.31
N GLY A 34 14.31 16.26 11.52
CA GLY A 34 15.48 15.73 10.79
C GLY A 34 15.17 14.84 9.59
N VAL A 35 13.98 14.92 9.01
CA VAL A 35 13.61 14.25 7.76
C VAL A 35 13.18 15.28 6.73
N ARG A 36 13.84 15.28 5.56
CA ARG A 36 13.55 16.24 4.48
C ARG A 36 13.44 15.54 3.14
N LYS A 37 12.47 15.97 2.36
CA LYS A 37 12.34 15.57 0.94
C LYS A 37 13.53 16.11 0.13
N VAL A 38 14.11 15.25 -0.70
CA VAL A 38 15.20 15.61 -1.63
C VAL A 38 14.64 15.75 -3.04
N GLU A 39 14.07 14.68 -3.59
CA GLU A 39 13.55 14.65 -4.96
C GLU A 39 12.50 13.55 -5.13
N ASP A 40 11.70 13.68 -6.18
CA ASP A 40 10.78 12.64 -6.63
C ASP A 40 11.36 11.90 -7.83
N LEU A 41 11.11 10.59 -7.90
CA LEU A 41 11.64 9.68 -8.92
C LEU A 41 10.50 8.95 -9.63
N ILE A 42 10.69 8.63 -10.91
CA ILE A 42 9.89 7.63 -11.61
C ILE A 42 10.69 6.33 -11.60
N ILE A 43 10.13 5.28 -10.97
CA ILE A 43 10.77 3.96 -10.86
C ILE A 43 10.35 3.09 -12.04
N TYR A 44 9.07 3.06 -12.37
CA TYR A 44 8.56 2.35 -13.54
C TYR A 44 7.30 3.05 -14.07
N LYS A 45 7.30 3.38 -15.35
CA LYS A 45 6.13 3.93 -16.06
C LYS A 45 6.03 3.29 -17.44
N ASP A 46 4.85 2.78 -17.77
CA ASP A 46 4.49 2.29 -19.09
C ASP A 46 3.01 2.60 -19.32
N ASP A 47 2.73 3.41 -20.32
CA ASP A 47 1.38 3.92 -20.59
C ASP A 47 0.39 2.82 -21.03
N LYS A 48 0.90 1.65 -21.40
CA LYS A 48 0.08 0.48 -21.76
C LYS A 48 -0.42 -0.28 -20.54
N PHE A 49 0.08 0.04 -19.35
CA PHE A 49 -0.21 -0.71 -18.14
C PHE A 49 -0.62 0.18 -16.97
N TYR A 50 -1.55 -0.32 -16.23
CA TYR A 50 -1.91 0.15 -14.89
C TYR A 50 -0.94 -0.48 -13.89
N SER A 51 0.02 0.28 -13.39
CA SER A 51 1.06 -0.17 -12.45
C SER A 51 0.80 0.39 -11.06
N SER A 52 0.68 -0.49 -10.03
CA SER A 52 0.19 -0.09 -8.70
C SER A 52 0.72 -0.97 -7.57
N PHE A 53 0.46 -0.54 -6.34
CA PHE A 53 0.64 -1.28 -5.10
C PHE A 53 2.08 -1.79 -4.88
N PRO A 54 3.10 -0.92 -4.90
CA PRO A 54 4.47 -1.38 -4.75
C PRO A 54 4.81 -1.81 -3.33
N SER A 55 5.84 -2.65 -3.24
CA SER A 55 6.65 -2.85 -2.05
C SER A 55 8.13 -2.85 -2.42
N ILE A 56 9.01 -2.47 -1.49
CA ILE A 56 10.46 -2.44 -1.72
C ILE A 56 11.19 -3.23 -0.64
N VAL A 57 12.22 -3.96 -1.04
CA VAL A 57 13.23 -4.52 -0.14
C VAL A 57 14.63 -4.13 -0.60
N ARG A 58 15.55 -3.94 0.35
CA ARG A 58 16.97 -3.74 0.09
C ARG A 58 17.72 -5.00 0.52
N ARG A 59 18.37 -5.64 -0.42
CA ARG A 59 19.16 -6.85 -0.18
C ARG A 59 20.46 -6.54 0.58
N PRO A 60 21.07 -7.52 1.26
CA PRO A 60 22.34 -7.32 1.94
C PRO A 60 23.50 -6.81 1.03
N ASN A 61 23.46 -7.12 -0.26
CA ASN A 61 24.43 -6.63 -1.26
C ASN A 61 24.13 -5.19 -1.74
N GLY A 62 23.09 -4.54 -1.19
CA GLY A 62 22.69 -3.18 -1.55
C GLY A 62 21.69 -3.08 -2.70
N GLU A 63 21.43 -4.16 -3.43
CA GLU A 63 20.45 -4.16 -4.53
C GLU A 63 19.04 -3.88 -3.99
N LEU A 64 18.33 -2.99 -4.68
CA LEU A 64 16.91 -2.66 -4.38
C LEU A 64 16.01 -3.46 -5.32
N LEU A 65 14.97 -4.03 -4.76
CA LEU A 65 13.91 -4.73 -5.49
C LEU A 65 12.59 -4.05 -5.22
N VAL A 66 11.89 -3.61 -6.27
CA VAL A 66 10.53 -3.06 -6.17
C VAL A 66 9.58 -4.02 -6.87
N ALA A 67 8.74 -4.70 -6.08
CA ALA A 67 7.63 -5.48 -6.61
C ALA A 67 6.40 -4.61 -6.75
N PHE A 68 5.60 -4.86 -7.77
CA PHE A 68 4.34 -4.16 -8.01
C PHE A 68 3.38 -5.01 -8.84
N ARG A 69 2.11 -4.66 -8.78
CA ARG A 69 1.08 -5.21 -9.64
C ARG A 69 1.09 -4.50 -10.99
N ARG A 70 0.98 -5.23 -12.09
CA ARG A 70 0.81 -4.69 -13.43
C ARG A 70 -0.39 -5.34 -14.13
N ALA A 71 -1.30 -4.52 -14.59
CA ALA A 71 -2.48 -4.93 -15.38
C ALA A 71 -2.53 -4.13 -16.69
N PRO A 72 -3.25 -4.59 -17.72
CA PRO A 72 -3.48 -3.78 -18.92
C PRO A 72 -4.15 -2.44 -18.58
N GLU A 73 -3.77 -1.38 -19.28
CA GLU A 73 -4.48 -0.11 -19.18
C GLU A 73 -5.79 -0.19 -19.98
N ARG A 74 -6.88 -0.51 -19.30
CA ARG A 74 -8.18 -0.79 -19.91
C ARG A 74 -8.80 0.38 -20.65
N ARG A 75 -8.44 1.61 -20.30
CA ARG A 75 -8.89 2.82 -21.01
C ARG A 75 -8.46 2.82 -22.49
N LEU A 76 -7.27 2.24 -22.79
CA LEU A 76 -6.80 2.10 -24.16
C LEU A 76 -7.62 1.12 -25.00
N LEU A 77 -8.38 0.23 -24.34
CA LEU A 77 -9.28 -0.73 -24.97
C LEU A 77 -10.73 -0.24 -24.97
N GLY A 78 -10.99 1.01 -24.55
CA GLY A 78 -12.34 1.54 -24.40
C GLY A 78 -13.15 0.93 -23.25
N GLU A 79 -12.48 0.21 -22.35
CA GLU A 79 -13.11 -0.43 -21.18
C GLU A 79 -12.97 0.47 -19.95
N HIS A 80 -14.06 0.62 -19.21
CA HIS A 80 -14.10 1.46 -18.01
C HIS A 80 -14.51 0.62 -16.78
N GLY A 81 -14.01 1.01 -15.60
CA GLY A 81 -14.42 0.44 -14.32
C GLY A 81 -13.64 -0.80 -13.85
N ILE A 82 -12.70 -1.34 -14.62
CA ILE A 82 -11.81 -2.44 -14.20
C ILE A 82 -10.41 -1.85 -13.99
N THR A 83 -10.05 -1.59 -12.74
CA THR A 83 -8.74 -1.01 -12.39
C THR A 83 -8.00 -1.86 -11.37
N HIS A 84 -8.59 -2.04 -10.18
CA HIS A 84 -7.95 -2.73 -9.06
C HIS A 84 -8.04 -4.26 -9.12
N THR A 85 -9.02 -4.81 -9.80
CA THR A 85 -9.34 -6.25 -9.80
C THR A 85 -9.28 -6.87 -11.18
N ASP A 86 -8.34 -6.41 -12.02
CA ASP A 86 -8.18 -6.93 -13.38
C ASP A 86 -7.74 -8.41 -13.37
N PRO A 87 -8.45 -9.31 -14.07
CA PRO A 87 -8.07 -10.71 -14.15
C PRO A 87 -6.74 -10.97 -14.85
N ASN A 88 -6.26 -10.01 -15.66
CA ASN A 88 -4.96 -10.08 -16.35
C ASN A 88 -3.88 -9.28 -15.57
N SER A 89 -3.93 -9.25 -14.27
CA SER A 89 -2.90 -8.63 -13.45
C SER A 89 -1.85 -9.63 -12.97
N TYR A 90 -0.58 -9.17 -13.02
CA TYR A 90 0.59 -9.96 -12.69
C TYR A 90 1.42 -9.25 -11.62
N LEU A 91 2.15 -10.03 -10.82
CA LEU A 91 3.18 -9.50 -9.93
C LEU A 91 4.49 -9.38 -10.68
N MET A 92 5.03 -8.17 -10.71
CA MET A 92 6.24 -7.81 -11.45
C MET A 92 7.30 -7.25 -10.51
N LEU A 93 8.57 -7.25 -10.96
CA LEU A 93 9.72 -6.78 -10.22
C LEU A 93 10.60 -5.91 -11.10
N VAL A 94 11.09 -4.79 -10.58
CA VAL A 94 12.21 -4.02 -11.14
C VAL A 94 13.34 -3.91 -10.12
N ARG A 95 14.58 -3.75 -10.61
CA ARG A 95 15.80 -3.74 -9.80
C ARG A 95 16.58 -2.45 -9.97
N SER A 96 17.27 -2.04 -8.91
CA SER A 96 18.30 -1.01 -8.94
C SER A 96 19.55 -1.50 -8.22
N ARG A 97 20.74 -1.21 -8.78
CA ARG A 97 22.04 -1.55 -8.21
C ARG A 97 22.90 -0.34 -7.87
N ASP A 98 22.31 0.84 -7.93
CA ASP A 98 22.97 2.14 -7.77
C ASP A 98 22.21 3.07 -6.80
N ASP A 99 21.67 2.46 -5.73
CA ASP A 99 20.86 3.14 -4.70
C ASP A 99 19.64 3.89 -5.24
N GLY A 100 18.96 3.32 -6.26
CA GLY A 100 17.72 3.83 -6.81
C GLY A 100 17.87 4.92 -7.88
N LYS A 101 19.08 5.19 -8.37
CA LYS A 101 19.32 6.19 -9.43
C LYS A 101 18.82 5.69 -10.79
N THR A 102 19.03 4.40 -11.07
CA THR A 102 18.51 3.76 -12.28
C THR A 102 17.80 2.44 -11.96
N TRP A 103 16.87 2.06 -12.82
CA TRP A 103 16.01 0.88 -12.64
C TRP A 103 16.00 0.05 -13.93
N SER A 104 15.82 -1.27 -13.79
CA SER A 104 15.68 -2.16 -14.94
C SER A 104 14.48 -1.73 -15.79
N GLN A 105 14.68 -1.62 -17.11
CA GLN A 105 13.65 -1.16 -18.05
C GLN A 105 12.58 -2.23 -18.28
N ALA A 106 12.98 -3.50 -18.33
CA ALA A 106 12.08 -4.64 -18.48
C ALA A 106 11.79 -5.20 -17.09
N PRO A 107 10.51 -5.20 -16.63
CA PRO A 107 10.16 -5.82 -15.36
C PRO A 107 10.18 -7.34 -15.46
N GLU A 108 10.68 -8.00 -14.42
CA GLU A 108 10.72 -9.45 -14.27
C GLU A 108 9.38 -9.94 -13.71
N LEU A 109 8.93 -11.12 -14.15
CA LEU A 109 7.71 -11.74 -13.61
C LEU A 109 8.01 -12.40 -12.26
N ILE A 110 7.25 -12.01 -11.23
CA ILE A 110 7.20 -12.74 -9.95
C ILE A 110 6.19 -13.89 -10.05
N TYR A 111 4.96 -13.57 -10.42
CA TYR A 111 3.88 -14.55 -10.46
C TYR A 111 2.70 -14.10 -11.33
N ALA A 112 2.14 -15.08 -12.04
CA ALA A 112 0.86 -14.98 -12.72
C ALA A 112 -0.09 -16.04 -12.12
N ASN A 113 -1.16 -15.61 -11.46
CA ASN A 113 -2.13 -16.54 -10.89
C ASN A 113 -2.89 -17.24 -12.02
N PRO A 114 -2.92 -18.59 -12.05
CA PRO A 114 -3.55 -19.33 -13.15
C PRO A 114 -5.08 -19.20 -13.20
N PHE A 115 -5.71 -18.74 -12.10
CA PHE A 115 -7.17 -18.65 -11.99
C PHE A 115 -7.71 -17.21 -12.06
N GLY A 116 -6.84 -16.21 -12.08
CA GLY A 116 -7.28 -14.82 -12.10
C GLY A 116 -6.16 -13.82 -11.91
N GLY A 117 -6.52 -12.58 -11.57
CA GLY A 117 -5.55 -11.52 -11.34
C GLY A 117 -4.91 -11.60 -9.96
N SER A 118 -3.62 -11.29 -9.90
CA SER A 118 -2.86 -11.11 -8.65
C SER A 118 -2.95 -9.66 -8.18
N GLN A 119 -2.92 -9.46 -6.85
CA GLN A 119 -2.99 -8.15 -6.22
C GLN A 119 -1.71 -7.88 -5.39
N ASP A 120 -1.54 -6.70 -4.97
CA ASP A 120 -0.71 -6.09 -3.92
C ASP A 120 0.49 -6.96 -3.42
N PRO A 121 1.61 -7.03 -4.15
CA PRO A 121 2.78 -7.77 -3.66
C PRO A 121 3.39 -7.07 -2.45
N CYS A 122 3.51 -7.78 -1.33
CA CYS A 122 4.09 -7.30 -0.08
C CYS A 122 5.33 -8.12 0.26
N MET A 123 6.51 -7.59 -0.08
CA MET A 123 7.77 -8.27 0.15
C MET A 123 8.33 -8.00 1.55
N VAL A 124 8.95 -9.01 2.12
CA VAL A 124 9.84 -8.91 3.28
C VAL A 124 11.13 -9.67 3.01
N GLN A 125 12.27 -9.04 3.29
CA GLN A 125 13.58 -9.70 3.29
C GLN A 125 13.77 -10.36 4.65
N LEU A 126 13.92 -11.68 4.68
CA LEU A 126 14.15 -12.45 5.90
C LEU A 126 15.62 -12.46 6.29
N ARG A 127 15.90 -12.77 7.55
CA ARG A 127 17.29 -12.83 8.08
C ARG A 127 18.12 -13.95 7.47
N ASP A 128 17.49 -15.01 6.96
CA ASP A 128 18.16 -16.10 6.23
C ASP A 128 18.55 -15.73 4.80
N GLY A 129 18.21 -14.50 4.36
CA GLY A 129 18.48 -13.98 3.02
C GLY A 129 17.39 -14.28 2.01
N SER A 130 16.39 -15.10 2.33
CA SER A 130 15.25 -15.34 1.45
C SER A 130 14.29 -14.13 1.42
N ILE A 131 13.50 -14.02 0.37
CA ILE A 131 12.44 -13.02 0.24
C ILE A 131 11.11 -13.74 0.27
N LEU A 132 10.21 -13.30 1.15
CA LEU A 132 8.82 -13.74 1.17
C LEU A 132 7.95 -12.61 0.61
N CYS A 133 7.01 -12.96 -0.28
CA CYS A 133 6.08 -12.02 -0.90
C CYS A 133 4.65 -12.52 -0.72
N SER A 134 3.83 -11.84 0.06
CA SER A 134 2.40 -12.14 0.14
C SER A 134 1.63 -11.40 -0.94
N SER A 135 0.54 -12.01 -1.38
CA SER A 135 -0.43 -11.44 -2.31
C SER A 135 -1.76 -12.18 -2.18
N TYR A 136 -2.74 -11.80 -2.98
CA TYR A 136 -4.04 -12.45 -3.07
C TYR A 136 -4.61 -12.34 -4.48
N GLY A 137 -5.64 -13.10 -4.79
CA GLY A 137 -6.17 -13.21 -6.13
C GLY A 137 -7.67 -12.97 -6.26
N TRP A 138 -8.07 -12.54 -7.46
CA TRP A 138 -9.45 -12.36 -7.88
C TRP A 138 -9.70 -13.03 -9.23
N ALA A 139 -10.84 -13.69 -9.38
CA ALA A 139 -11.34 -14.13 -10.66
C ALA A 139 -12.55 -13.28 -11.07
N LEU A 140 -12.56 -12.80 -12.32
CA LEU A 140 -13.69 -12.08 -12.89
C LEU A 140 -14.76 -13.06 -13.33
N LEU A 141 -16.00 -12.77 -12.98
CA LEU A 141 -17.16 -13.49 -13.43
C LEU A 141 -17.84 -12.76 -14.60
N GLN A 142 -18.37 -13.51 -15.54
CA GLN A 142 -19.32 -12.96 -16.49
C GLN A 142 -20.59 -12.53 -15.75
N THR A 143 -21.20 -11.43 -16.20
CA THR A 143 -22.36 -10.81 -15.53
C THR A 143 -23.51 -11.79 -15.30
N ASN A 144 -23.81 -12.66 -16.27
CA ASN A 144 -24.84 -13.68 -16.15
C ASN A 144 -24.47 -14.84 -15.23
N ALA A 145 -23.19 -15.12 -15.04
CA ALA A 145 -22.70 -16.14 -14.10
C ALA A 145 -22.70 -15.61 -12.67
N ALA A 146 -22.32 -14.34 -12.47
CA ALA A 146 -22.32 -13.71 -11.16
C ALA A 146 -23.69 -13.77 -10.46
N ALA A 147 -24.77 -13.56 -11.21
CA ALA A 147 -26.13 -13.61 -10.68
C ALA A 147 -26.57 -15.02 -10.21
N LYS A 148 -25.89 -16.08 -10.67
CA LYS A 148 -26.20 -17.48 -10.31
C LYS A 148 -25.43 -17.96 -9.09
N LEU A 149 -24.40 -17.25 -8.65
CA LEU A 149 -23.62 -17.61 -7.46
C LEU A 149 -24.29 -17.07 -6.19
N LYS A 150 -24.19 -17.84 -5.11
CA LYS A 150 -24.57 -17.38 -3.79
C LYS A 150 -23.67 -16.19 -3.38
N ASP A 151 -24.22 -15.26 -2.60
CA ASP A 151 -23.49 -14.06 -2.19
C ASP A 151 -22.21 -14.37 -1.38
N ALA A 152 -22.18 -15.49 -0.67
CA ALA A 152 -20.99 -15.97 0.04
C ALA A 152 -19.75 -16.23 -0.86
N PHE A 153 -19.97 -16.42 -2.17
CA PHE A 153 -18.89 -16.76 -3.13
C PHE A 153 -18.47 -15.56 -3.99
N ARG A 154 -19.12 -14.41 -3.86
CA ARG A 154 -18.87 -13.28 -4.75
C ARG A 154 -18.74 -11.96 -4.02
N HIS A 155 -17.93 -11.08 -4.63
CA HIS A 155 -17.87 -9.66 -4.32
C HIS A 155 -18.21 -8.87 -5.58
N GLY A 156 -19.47 -8.47 -5.75
CA GLY A 156 -19.94 -7.90 -7.00
C GLY A 156 -19.80 -8.87 -8.17
N SER A 157 -19.00 -8.53 -9.17
CA SER A 157 -18.70 -9.38 -10.35
C SER A 157 -17.47 -10.26 -10.19
N PHE A 158 -16.89 -10.35 -8.99
CA PHE A 158 -15.65 -11.10 -8.74
C PHE A 158 -15.87 -12.24 -7.76
N VAL A 159 -15.07 -13.29 -7.93
CA VAL A 159 -14.85 -14.32 -6.92
C VAL A 159 -13.50 -14.07 -6.29
N PHE A 160 -13.46 -14.06 -4.97
CA PHE A 160 -12.21 -13.92 -4.24
C PHE A 160 -11.52 -15.29 -4.14
N LEU A 161 -10.25 -15.33 -4.51
CA LEU A 161 -9.45 -16.55 -4.51
C LEU A 161 -8.67 -16.76 -3.20
N GLY A 162 -8.60 -15.70 -2.38
CA GLY A 162 -7.84 -15.69 -1.12
C GLY A 162 -6.36 -15.39 -1.31
N GLY A 163 -5.62 -15.47 -0.20
CA GLY A 163 -4.20 -15.15 -0.13
C GLY A 163 -3.29 -16.30 -0.49
N TYR A 164 -2.06 -15.95 -0.81
CA TYR A 164 -0.93 -16.85 -1.00
C TYR A 164 0.38 -16.11 -0.72
N LEU A 165 1.44 -16.87 -0.47
CA LEU A 165 2.78 -16.33 -0.32
C LEU A 165 3.72 -17.01 -1.33
N LEU A 166 4.72 -16.28 -1.76
CA LEU A 166 5.76 -16.75 -2.68
C LEU A 166 7.12 -16.59 -2.00
N ARG A 167 8.02 -17.55 -2.19
CA ARG A 167 9.38 -17.48 -1.66
C ARG A 167 10.40 -17.45 -2.77
N SER A 168 11.37 -16.57 -2.65
CA SER A 168 12.61 -16.57 -3.45
C SER A 168 13.81 -16.79 -2.56
N LYS A 169 14.73 -17.69 -2.96
CA LYS A 169 16.01 -17.97 -2.27
C LYS A 169 17.22 -17.42 -3.04
N ASP A 170 17.00 -16.88 -4.22
CA ASP A 170 18.06 -16.40 -5.14
C ASP A 170 17.98 -14.88 -5.40
N GLY A 171 17.33 -14.15 -4.47
CA GLY A 171 17.21 -12.70 -4.58
C GLY A 171 16.18 -12.24 -5.58
N GLY A 172 15.09 -12.97 -5.73
CA GLY A 172 13.95 -12.61 -6.56
C GLY A 172 14.11 -12.96 -8.03
N HIS A 173 15.11 -13.79 -8.42
CA HIS A 173 15.25 -14.26 -9.80
C HIS A 173 14.30 -15.41 -10.11
N THR A 174 14.09 -16.30 -9.15
CA THR A 174 13.07 -17.35 -9.25
C THR A 174 12.21 -17.40 -8.00
N TRP A 175 10.98 -17.90 -8.18
CA TRP A 175 9.99 -17.97 -7.11
C TRP A 175 9.43 -19.39 -7.02
N GLN A 176 9.35 -19.90 -5.79
CA GLN A 176 8.82 -21.24 -5.50
C GLN A 176 7.30 -21.28 -5.72
N ALA A 177 6.75 -22.49 -5.71
CA ALA A 177 5.30 -22.70 -5.72
C ALA A 177 4.63 -21.95 -4.57
N PRO A 178 3.38 -21.47 -4.74
CA PRO A 178 2.69 -20.72 -3.70
C PRO A 178 2.51 -21.49 -2.40
N ILE A 179 2.81 -20.84 -1.29
CA ILE A 179 2.47 -21.27 0.06
C ILE A 179 1.05 -20.76 0.33
N ILE A 180 0.14 -21.66 0.68
CA ILE A 180 -1.26 -21.32 0.96
C ILE A 180 -1.43 -21.22 2.48
N PRO A 181 -1.70 -20.04 3.04
CA PRO A 181 -1.93 -19.89 4.48
C PRO A 181 -3.30 -20.48 4.86
N PRO A 182 -3.51 -20.86 6.13
CA PRO A 182 -4.81 -21.29 6.61
C PRO A 182 -5.82 -20.13 6.52
N PRO A 183 -7.13 -20.40 6.44
CA PRO A 183 -8.14 -19.38 6.65
C PRO A 183 -8.08 -18.86 8.10
N THR A 184 -8.61 -17.67 8.33
CA THR A 184 -8.84 -17.18 9.69
C THR A 184 -9.93 -18.00 10.39
N SER A 185 -9.86 -18.07 11.73
CA SER A 185 -10.90 -18.77 12.48
C SER A 185 -12.27 -18.11 12.28
N GLY A 186 -13.25 -18.89 11.86
CA GLY A 186 -14.61 -18.40 11.60
C GLY A 186 -14.79 -17.60 10.30
N GLU A 187 -13.88 -17.74 9.33
CA GLU A 187 -13.98 -17.10 8.02
C GLU A 187 -15.33 -17.36 7.34
N THR A 188 -15.97 -16.29 6.86
CA THR A 188 -17.30 -16.36 6.21
C THR A 188 -17.27 -16.09 4.71
N VAL A 189 -16.11 -15.74 4.16
CA VAL A 189 -15.90 -15.64 2.72
C VAL A 189 -15.42 -16.97 2.18
N PHE A 190 -16.03 -17.44 1.10
CA PHE A 190 -15.73 -18.73 0.50
C PHE A 190 -15.16 -18.54 -0.92
N GLY A 191 -14.17 -19.35 -1.23
CA GLY A 191 -13.61 -19.43 -2.57
C GLY A 191 -14.50 -20.20 -3.55
N PRO A 192 -14.09 -20.26 -4.84
CA PRO A 192 -14.91 -20.85 -5.91
C PRO A 192 -15.19 -22.34 -5.72
N PHE A 193 -14.43 -23.04 -4.90
CA PHE A 193 -14.60 -24.48 -4.62
C PHE A 193 -15.33 -24.74 -3.30
N GLY A 194 -15.93 -23.71 -2.68
CA GLY A 194 -16.73 -23.85 -1.47
C GLY A 194 -15.94 -24.00 -0.17
N GLN A 195 -14.62 -23.81 -0.20
CA GLN A 195 -13.78 -23.73 1.01
C GLN A 195 -13.68 -22.30 1.51
N PRO A 196 -13.47 -22.08 2.83
CA PRO A 196 -13.09 -20.75 3.34
C PRO A 196 -11.85 -20.23 2.62
N VAL A 197 -11.81 -18.96 2.29
CA VAL A 197 -10.65 -18.37 1.58
C VAL A 197 -9.41 -18.41 2.46
N PRO A 198 -8.21 -18.72 1.90
CA PRO A 198 -6.96 -18.56 2.59
C PRO A 198 -6.76 -17.13 3.06
N ALA A 199 -6.15 -16.97 4.23
CA ALA A 199 -5.87 -15.67 4.84
C ALA A 199 -5.10 -14.76 3.88
N TYR A 200 -5.41 -13.48 3.91
CA TYR A 200 -4.84 -12.49 3.00
C TYR A 200 -4.73 -11.12 3.65
N ASN A 201 -3.78 -10.33 3.18
CA ASN A 201 -3.76 -8.90 3.44
C ASN A 201 -2.80 -8.17 2.49
N ARG A 202 -3.02 -6.87 2.35
CA ARG A 202 -2.04 -5.86 1.94
C ARG A 202 -1.46 -5.23 3.20
N GLY A 203 -0.15 -5.32 3.40
CA GLY A 203 0.55 -4.71 4.52
C GLY A 203 1.83 -5.46 4.88
N ALA A 204 2.69 -4.80 5.62
CA ALA A 204 3.98 -5.34 5.99
C ALA A 204 3.84 -6.44 7.05
N MET A 205 4.46 -7.59 6.78
CA MET A 205 4.80 -8.58 7.80
C MET A 205 5.98 -8.07 8.63
N CYS A 206 6.10 -8.56 9.84
CA CYS A 206 7.23 -8.31 10.73
C CYS A 206 7.95 -9.62 11.07
N GLN A 207 9.26 -9.70 10.83
CA GLN A 207 10.09 -10.73 11.44
C GLN A 207 10.53 -10.22 12.81
N GLY A 208 9.92 -10.76 13.87
CA GLY A 208 10.17 -10.36 15.25
C GLY A 208 11.60 -10.69 15.71
N LYS A 209 12.03 -10.10 16.81
CA LYS A 209 13.34 -10.35 17.42
C LYS A 209 13.52 -11.80 17.86
N ASP A 210 12.43 -12.46 18.16
CA ASP A 210 12.36 -13.89 18.49
C ASP A 210 12.47 -14.82 17.27
N GLY A 211 12.60 -14.25 16.06
CA GLY A 211 12.75 -14.99 14.81
C GLY A 211 11.44 -15.38 14.15
N ARG A 212 10.31 -15.29 14.85
CA ARG A 212 8.98 -15.58 14.29
C ARG A 212 8.56 -14.52 13.27
N LEU A 213 7.72 -14.92 12.35
CA LEU A 213 7.02 -14.00 11.44
C LEU A 213 5.63 -13.73 11.97
N TYR A 214 5.25 -12.46 11.94
CA TYR A 214 3.95 -11.96 12.34
C TYR A 214 3.27 -11.31 11.14
N TRP A 215 2.07 -11.77 10.82
CA TRP A 215 1.31 -11.26 9.69
C TRP A 215 -0.13 -10.98 10.08
N VAL A 216 -0.53 -9.71 10.00
CA VAL A 216 -1.92 -9.32 10.24
C VAL A 216 -2.69 -9.47 8.94
N VAL A 217 -3.79 -10.19 9.00
CA VAL A 217 -4.66 -10.51 7.85
C VAL A 217 -6.05 -9.94 8.05
N ALA A 218 -6.75 -9.63 6.96
CA ALA A 218 -8.12 -9.16 6.99
C ALA A 218 -9.07 -10.35 6.84
N SER A 219 -10.21 -10.31 7.52
CA SER A 219 -11.22 -11.35 7.46
C SER A 219 -12.59 -10.83 7.85
N LYS A 220 -13.63 -11.45 7.30
CA LYS A 220 -15.01 -11.33 7.76
C LYS A 220 -15.39 -12.62 8.48
N THR A 221 -15.31 -12.61 9.80
CA THR A 221 -15.57 -13.80 10.60
C THR A 221 -16.98 -13.81 11.17
N SER A 222 -17.48 -15.00 11.51
CA SER A 222 -18.76 -15.19 12.19
C SER A 222 -18.75 -14.73 13.65
N THR A 223 -17.55 -14.52 14.23
CA THR A 223 -17.40 -14.12 15.64
C THR A 223 -17.65 -12.64 15.88
N VAL A 224 -17.55 -11.82 14.83
CA VAL A 224 -17.90 -10.39 14.87
C VAL A 224 -18.89 -10.10 13.75
N PRO A 225 -20.18 -10.10 14.01
CA PRO A 225 -21.18 -9.83 13.00
C PRO A 225 -21.00 -8.43 12.39
N GLY A 226 -21.02 -8.36 11.07
CA GLY A 226 -21.21 -7.13 10.31
C GLY A 226 -19.96 -6.62 9.60
N LYS A 227 -18.93 -6.19 10.27
CA LYS A 227 -17.76 -5.54 9.66
C LYS A 227 -16.55 -6.46 9.59
N PRO A 228 -15.72 -6.37 8.53
CA PRO A 228 -14.43 -7.03 8.49
C PRO A 228 -13.53 -6.59 9.62
N GLY A 229 -12.82 -7.54 10.24
CA GLY A 229 -11.81 -7.31 11.25
C GLY A 229 -10.42 -7.73 10.77
N THR A 230 -9.44 -7.58 11.65
CA THR A 230 -8.07 -8.04 11.41
C THR A 230 -7.63 -9.04 12.47
N HIS A 231 -6.79 -9.98 12.03
CA HIS A 231 -6.37 -11.14 12.82
C HIS A 231 -4.87 -11.38 12.64
N LEU A 232 -4.22 -11.96 13.65
CA LEU A 232 -2.80 -12.27 13.58
C LEU A 232 -2.59 -13.74 13.21
N LEU A 233 -1.76 -13.95 12.19
CA LEU A 233 -1.10 -15.23 11.91
C LEU A 233 0.36 -15.16 12.30
N ILE A 234 0.89 -16.30 12.79
CA ILE A 234 2.29 -16.47 13.20
C ILE A 234 2.90 -17.66 12.47
N SER A 235 4.14 -17.49 12.02
CA SER A 235 4.99 -18.56 11.53
C SER A 235 6.25 -18.67 12.37
N SER A 236 6.66 -19.90 12.71
CA SER A 236 7.90 -20.22 13.43
C SER A 236 8.96 -20.90 12.56
N ASP A 237 8.67 -21.11 11.27
CA ASP A 237 9.48 -21.83 10.30
C ASP A 237 9.81 -20.99 9.07
N GLN A 238 10.07 -19.70 9.26
CA GLN A 238 10.40 -18.72 8.22
C GLN A 238 9.29 -18.52 7.18
N GLY A 239 8.01 -18.82 7.51
CA GLY A 239 6.85 -18.61 6.66
C GLY A 239 6.48 -19.81 5.78
N ASP A 240 7.02 -20.98 6.05
CA ASP A 240 6.62 -22.22 5.35
C ASP A 240 5.23 -22.68 5.82
N THR A 241 4.95 -22.55 7.13
CA THR A 241 3.61 -22.77 7.69
C THR A 241 3.15 -21.60 8.57
N TRP A 242 1.85 -21.46 8.68
CA TRP A 242 1.22 -20.38 9.43
C TRP A 242 0.13 -20.90 10.36
N SER A 243 0.00 -20.29 11.52
CA SER A 243 -1.06 -20.59 12.48
C SER A 243 -1.78 -19.32 12.92
N TYR A 244 -3.09 -19.44 13.12
CA TYR A 244 -3.89 -18.38 13.73
C TYR A 244 -3.47 -18.16 15.19
N SER A 245 -3.34 -16.90 15.60
CA SER A 245 -3.03 -16.52 16.98
C SER A 245 -4.21 -15.87 17.68
N CYS A 246 -4.59 -14.66 17.28
CA CYS A 246 -5.62 -13.90 17.97
C CYS A 246 -6.27 -12.85 17.06
N PRO A 247 -7.43 -12.28 17.45
CA PRO A 247 -7.95 -11.05 16.84
C PRO A 247 -7.00 -9.87 17.13
N VAL A 248 -6.85 -8.96 16.16
CA VAL A 248 -6.11 -7.70 16.32
C VAL A 248 -7.07 -6.54 16.55
N ALA A 249 -8.07 -6.40 15.69
CA ALA A 249 -9.12 -5.41 15.83
C ALA A 249 -10.44 -5.91 15.22
N ALA A 250 -11.53 -5.60 15.91
CA ALA A 250 -12.88 -5.83 15.46
C ALA A 250 -13.79 -4.76 16.04
N ASP A 251 -14.80 -4.32 15.25
CA ASP A 251 -15.76 -3.31 15.66
C ASP A 251 -17.08 -3.48 14.89
N GLU A 252 -18.21 -3.10 15.50
CA GLU A 252 -19.52 -3.20 14.85
C GLU A 252 -19.72 -2.13 13.77
N LYS A 253 -19.05 -0.98 13.89
CA LYS A 253 -19.23 0.20 13.04
C LYS A 253 -18.06 0.43 12.09
N VAL A 254 -16.84 0.14 12.53
CA VAL A 254 -15.58 0.36 11.79
C VAL A 254 -15.13 -0.95 11.19
N ALA A 255 -14.85 -0.94 9.87
CA ALA A 255 -14.21 -2.05 9.19
C ALA A 255 -12.69 -1.83 9.16
N PHE A 256 -11.94 -2.90 9.40
CA PHE A 256 -10.48 -2.91 9.31
C PHE A 256 -10.02 -3.79 8.16
N SER A 257 -8.95 -3.38 7.47
CA SER A 257 -8.44 -4.11 6.32
C SER A 257 -6.91 -4.07 6.26
N GLU A 258 -6.35 -3.40 5.29
CA GLU A 258 -4.92 -3.33 5.00
C GLU A 258 -4.12 -2.87 6.23
N THR A 259 -3.26 -3.75 6.74
CA THR A 259 -2.57 -3.55 8.01
C THR A 259 -1.10 -3.84 7.88
N SER A 260 -0.27 -2.88 8.25
CA SER A 260 1.17 -3.07 8.40
C SER A 260 1.55 -3.25 9.86
N LEU A 261 2.38 -4.22 10.14
CA LEU A 261 2.85 -4.57 11.48
C LEU A 261 4.31 -4.16 11.67
N TYR A 262 4.62 -3.57 12.80
CA TYR A 262 5.95 -3.14 13.20
C TYR A 262 6.26 -3.59 14.61
N GLU A 263 7.46 -4.11 14.88
CA GLU A 263 7.94 -4.42 16.22
C GLU A 263 8.86 -3.31 16.73
N THR A 264 8.50 -2.70 17.85
CA THR A 264 9.29 -1.64 18.48
C THR A 264 10.56 -2.21 19.14
N PRO A 265 11.54 -1.39 19.52
CA PRO A 265 12.71 -1.84 20.27
C PRO A 265 12.41 -2.56 21.60
N LYS A 266 11.28 -2.26 22.25
CA LYS A 266 10.83 -2.99 23.46
C LYS A 266 10.13 -4.32 23.15
N GLY A 267 9.86 -4.64 21.87
CA GLY A 267 9.16 -5.85 21.47
C GLY A 267 7.63 -5.70 21.40
N THR A 268 7.12 -4.47 21.52
CA THR A 268 5.70 -4.19 21.28
C THR A 268 5.40 -4.34 19.79
N LEU A 269 4.42 -5.16 19.43
CA LEU A 269 3.89 -5.19 18.07
C LEU A 269 2.86 -4.07 17.89
N VAL A 270 3.07 -3.21 16.90
CA VAL A 270 2.18 -2.09 16.57
C VAL A 270 1.56 -2.35 15.20
N ALA A 271 0.23 -2.50 15.16
CA ALA A 271 -0.54 -2.70 13.94
C ALA A 271 -1.13 -1.36 13.48
N PHE A 272 -0.69 -0.86 12.33
CA PHE A 272 -1.24 0.32 11.67
C PHE A 272 -2.28 -0.12 10.65
N MET A 273 -3.54 0.18 10.91
CA MET A 273 -4.69 -0.38 10.20
C MET A 273 -5.41 0.66 9.35
N ARG A 274 -5.73 0.28 8.12
CA ARG A 274 -6.71 0.98 7.31
C ARG A 274 -8.10 0.73 7.84
N THR A 275 -8.88 1.81 7.94
CA THR A 275 -10.31 1.75 8.29
C THR A 275 -11.21 2.02 7.09
N ALA A 276 -12.45 1.60 7.21
CA ALA A 276 -13.58 2.08 6.41
C ALA A 276 -14.76 2.40 7.33
N ASN A 277 -15.61 3.34 6.93
CA ASN A 277 -16.68 3.93 7.73
C ASN A 277 -16.17 4.69 8.98
N PHE A 278 -14.98 5.25 8.91
CA PHE A 278 -14.34 6.04 9.98
C PHE A 278 -13.56 7.22 9.39
N ASP A 279 -14.11 7.84 8.35
CA ASP A 279 -13.55 9.01 7.66
C ASP A 279 -12.06 8.87 7.29
N ASP A 280 -11.67 7.66 6.84
CA ASP A 280 -10.28 7.29 6.51
C ASP A 280 -9.25 7.54 7.63
N HIS A 281 -9.69 7.67 8.90
CA HIS A 281 -8.78 7.73 10.03
C HIS A 281 -7.96 6.45 10.16
N THR A 282 -6.71 6.61 10.53
CA THR A 282 -5.80 5.51 10.87
C THR A 282 -6.18 4.92 12.22
N ALA A 283 -6.35 3.61 12.29
CA ALA A 283 -6.50 2.90 13.56
C ALA A 283 -5.20 2.19 13.94
N VAL A 284 -4.95 2.05 15.25
CA VAL A 284 -3.77 1.38 15.79
C VAL A 284 -4.17 0.41 16.89
N ALA A 285 -3.56 -0.78 16.90
CA ALA A 285 -3.64 -1.72 18.00
C ALA A 285 -2.23 -2.21 18.40
N ARG A 286 -2.07 -2.58 19.68
CA ARG A 286 -0.76 -2.94 20.25
C ARG A 286 -0.81 -4.29 20.94
N SER A 287 0.23 -5.11 20.74
CA SER A 287 0.47 -6.32 21.50
C SER A 287 1.77 -6.18 22.28
N MET A 288 1.71 -6.42 23.60
CA MET A 288 2.85 -6.36 24.50
C MET A 288 3.32 -7.75 24.95
N ASP A 289 2.72 -8.81 24.39
CA ASP A 289 2.91 -10.20 24.78
C ASP A 289 3.31 -11.11 23.59
N HIS A 290 3.99 -10.50 22.61
CA HIS A 290 4.46 -11.17 21.39
C HIS A 290 3.33 -11.80 20.56
N GLY A 291 2.22 -11.08 20.40
CA GLY A 291 1.11 -11.47 19.55
C GLY A 291 0.18 -12.54 20.16
N LYS A 292 0.21 -12.74 21.47
CA LYS A 292 -0.79 -13.59 22.14
C LYS A 292 -2.14 -12.89 22.26
N SER A 293 -2.10 -11.57 22.44
CA SER A 293 -3.29 -10.70 22.46
C SER A 293 -2.96 -9.29 21.97
N PHE A 294 -3.98 -8.54 21.55
CA PHE A 294 -3.88 -7.11 21.26
C PHE A 294 -4.79 -6.33 22.20
N GLN A 295 -4.31 -5.15 22.60
CA GLN A 295 -5.12 -4.15 23.28
C GLN A 295 -6.23 -3.65 22.35
N ARG A 296 -7.29 -3.07 22.91
CA ARG A 296 -8.33 -2.42 22.12
C ARG A 296 -7.70 -1.41 21.15
N TRP A 297 -8.17 -1.41 19.92
CA TRP A 297 -7.74 -0.43 18.92
C TRP A 297 -8.10 1.00 19.33
N GLU A 298 -7.30 1.94 18.89
CA GLU A 298 -7.47 3.37 19.12
C GLU A 298 -7.34 4.15 17.81
N ASP A 299 -7.96 5.34 17.73
CA ASP A 299 -7.76 6.30 16.67
C ASP A 299 -6.36 6.92 16.80
N ALA A 300 -5.58 6.88 15.74
CA ALA A 300 -4.26 7.50 15.69
C ALA A 300 -4.31 9.03 15.60
N GLY A 301 -5.51 9.62 15.43
CA GLY A 301 -5.72 11.07 15.40
C GLY A 301 -5.40 11.74 14.06
N PHE A 302 -5.31 10.97 12.97
CA PHE A 302 -5.10 11.50 11.62
C PHE A 302 -5.68 10.59 10.54
N GLN A 303 -5.94 11.18 9.37
CA GLN A 303 -6.41 10.48 8.17
C GLN A 303 -5.25 9.99 7.32
N GLY A 304 -5.39 8.84 6.69
CA GLY A 304 -4.46 8.29 5.70
C GLY A 304 -4.37 6.77 5.75
N HIS A 305 -4.09 6.17 4.59
CA HIS A 305 -3.94 4.72 4.43
C HIS A 305 -3.46 4.33 3.02
N PRO A 306 -2.97 3.07 2.84
CA PRO A 306 -2.40 2.21 3.86
C PRO A 306 -1.03 2.72 4.32
N HIS A 307 -0.45 2.04 5.32
CA HIS A 307 0.74 2.51 6.04
C HIS A 307 1.94 1.60 5.81
N TYR A 308 3.13 2.17 6.02
CA TYR A 308 4.37 1.41 6.22
C TYR A 308 5.24 2.12 7.26
N ALA A 309 5.81 1.35 8.20
CA ALA A 309 6.68 1.86 9.26
C ALA A 309 8.13 1.42 8.99
N LEU A 310 9.02 2.39 8.85
CA LEU A 310 10.46 2.18 8.67
C LEU A 310 11.21 2.65 9.89
N GLN A 311 11.98 1.78 10.55
CA GLN A 311 12.89 2.20 11.61
C GLN A 311 14.05 3.01 11.03
N LEU A 312 14.28 4.19 11.60
CA LEU A 312 15.42 5.06 11.29
C LEU A 312 16.66 4.64 12.10
N PRO A 313 17.88 5.09 11.72
CA PRO A 313 19.12 4.75 12.42
C PRO A 313 19.17 5.15 13.89
N ASP A 314 18.47 6.20 14.26
CA ASP A 314 18.33 6.69 15.65
C ASP A 314 17.17 6.01 16.42
N ARG A 315 16.57 4.96 15.83
CA ARG A 315 15.45 4.16 16.31
C ARG A 315 14.08 4.84 16.24
N ARG A 316 13.98 6.13 15.87
CA ARG A 316 12.69 6.73 15.53
C ARG A 316 12.05 5.96 14.38
N VAL A 317 10.77 6.18 14.15
CA VAL A 317 10.02 5.45 13.11
C VAL A 317 9.46 6.44 12.10
N LEU A 318 9.82 6.28 10.83
CA LEU A 318 9.19 6.96 9.72
C LEU A 318 7.94 6.17 9.32
N LEU A 319 6.78 6.70 9.66
CA LEU A 319 5.48 6.18 9.22
C LEU A 319 5.08 6.90 7.93
N VAL A 320 4.98 6.17 6.83
CA VAL A 320 4.53 6.70 5.53
C VAL A 320 3.15 6.16 5.19
N TYR A 321 2.31 7.00 4.55
CA TYR A 321 0.93 6.63 4.19
C TYR A 321 0.41 7.39 2.97
N GLY A 322 -0.58 6.81 2.29
CA GLY A 322 -1.31 7.46 1.23
C GLY A 322 -2.32 8.45 1.80
N TYR A 323 -2.45 9.62 1.17
CA TYR A 323 -3.46 10.61 1.51
C TYR A 323 -4.41 10.79 0.32
N ARG A 324 -5.65 10.33 0.47
CA ARG A 324 -6.63 10.20 -0.62
C ARG A 324 -7.74 11.26 -0.58
N HIS A 325 -7.50 12.35 0.14
CA HIS A 325 -8.30 13.56 0.13
C HIS A 325 -7.56 14.67 -0.62
N PRO A 326 -8.24 15.65 -1.25
CA PRO A 326 -7.55 16.78 -1.84
C PRO A 326 -6.80 17.62 -0.79
N PRO A 327 -5.55 18.01 -1.07
CA PRO A 327 -4.71 17.63 -2.21
C PRO A 327 -4.17 16.20 -2.06
N PHE A 328 -4.46 15.37 -3.10
CA PHE A 328 -4.09 13.96 -3.11
C PHE A 328 -2.58 13.76 -3.10
N GLY A 329 -2.09 12.80 -2.33
CA GLY A 329 -0.65 12.59 -2.29
C GLY A 329 -0.15 11.54 -1.32
N ILE A 330 1.10 11.75 -0.89
CA ILE A 330 1.81 10.89 0.06
C ILE A 330 2.22 11.72 1.25
N ARG A 331 2.05 11.17 2.44
CA ARG A 331 2.39 11.82 3.71
C ARG A 331 3.30 10.93 4.53
N ALA A 332 3.97 11.55 5.49
CA ALA A 332 4.78 10.86 6.48
C ALA A 332 4.67 11.53 7.85
N ARG A 333 5.03 10.78 8.90
CA ARG A 333 5.24 11.25 10.26
C ARG A 333 6.51 10.62 10.82
N VAL A 334 7.26 11.35 11.64
CA VAL A 334 8.36 10.77 12.39
C VAL A 334 7.88 10.52 13.82
N LEU A 335 7.73 9.27 14.15
CA LEU A 335 7.27 8.82 15.45
C LEU A 335 8.46 8.59 16.40
N ASP A 336 8.18 8.63 17.69
CA ASP A 336 9.14 8.19 18.69
C ASP A 336 9.42 6.67 18.57
N VAL A 337 10.40 6.21 19.34
CA VAL A 337 10.93 4.84 19.31
C VAL A 337 9.86 3.77 19.53
N GLU A 338 8.82 4.08 20.30
CA GLU A 338 7.72 3.16 20.66
C GLU A 338 6.41 3.50 19.93
N CYS A 339 6.44 4.45 18.98
CA CYS A 339 5.27 4.93 18.24
C CYS A 339 4.15 5.45 19.15
N ALA A 340 4.50 6.11 20.28
CA ALA A 340 3.51 6.58 21.24
C ALA A 340 2.94 7.97 20.88
N ASN A 341 3.64 8.76 20.08
CA ASN A 341 3.30 10.15 19.74
C ASN A 341 2.49 10.30 18.44
N LEU A 342 1.69 9.32 18.05
CA LEU A 342 0.97 9.26 16.77
C LEU A 342 0.21 10.55 16.44
N ALA A 343 -0.69 10.98 17.34
CA ALA A 343 -1.52 12.16 17.12
C ALA A 343 -0.73 13.48 17.13
N SER A 344 0.36 13.54 17.90
CA SER A 344 1.15 14.78 18.08
C SER A 344 2.34 14.90 17.13
N ALA A 345 2.75 13.81 16.45
CA ALA A 345 3.83 13.86 15.48
C ALA A 345 3.43 14.74 14.29
N PRO A 346 4.24 15.74 13.90
CA PRO A 346 3.91 16.61 12.77
C PRO A 346 3.84 15.83 11.46
N GLU A 347 2.89 16.20 10.60
CA GLU A 347 2.77 15.66 9.26
C GLU A 347 3.84 16.25 8.33
N ILE A 348 4.45 15.40 7.52
CA ILE A 348 5.39 15.75 6.46
C ILE A 348 4.72 15.46 5.12
N VAL A 349 4.57 16.48 4.28
CA VAL A 349 4.05 16.34 2.94
C VAL A 349 5.17 15.87 2.01
N LEU A 350 5.08 14.65 1.50
CA LEU A 350 6.00 14.11 0.49
C LEU A 350 5.53 14.44 -0.92
N ARG A 351 4.22 14.26 -1.19
CA ARG A 351 3.55 14.62 -2.44
C ARG A 351 2.17 15.22 -2.13
N ASP A 352 1.73 16.19 -2.92
CA ASP A 352 0.41 16.82 -2.87
C ASP A 352 -0.13 17.20 -4.26
N ASP A 353 0.49 16.62 -5.29
CA ASP A 353 0.25 16.89 -6.70
C ASP A 353 -0.41 15.70 -7.44
N GLY A 354 -1.08 14.81 -6.72
CA GLY A 354 -1.80 13.68 -7.31
C GLY A 354 -3.01 14.11 -8.14
N GLY A 355 -3.20 13.49 -9.31
CA GLY A 355 -4.32 13.78 -10.20
C GLY A 355 -5.67 13.26 -9.69
N SER A 356 -5.67 12.29 -8.81
CA SER A 356 -6.87 11.70 -8.16
C SER A 356 -6.50 10.91 -6.93
N GLY A 357 -7.50 10.46 -6.15
CA GLY A 357 -7.31 9.59 -4.98
C GLY A 357 -6.86 8.15 -5.30
N ASP A 358 -6.73 7.78 -6.58
CA ASP A 358 -6.22 6.47 -6.99
C ASP A 358 -4.68 6.46 -7.03
N LEU A 359 -4.09 6.53 -5.85
CA LEU A 359 -2.66 6.59 -5.58
C LEU A 359 -2.36 6.08 -4.17
N GLY A 360 -1.09 6.03 -3.79
CA GLY A 360 -0.67 5.75 -2.42
C GLY A 360 0.06 4.42 -2.29
N TYR A 361 -0.29 3.66 -1.26
CA TYR A 361 0.33 2.37 -0.94
C TYR A 361 1.85 2.47 -0.76
N PRO A 362 2.33 3.41 0.05
CA PRO A 362 3.75 3.61 0.20
C PRO A 362 4.43 2.46 0.93
N TRP A 363 5.71 2.28 0.60
CA TRP A 363 6.65 1.40 1.28
C TRP A 363 8.00 2.11 1.34
N ALA A 364 8.87 1.78 2.30
CA ALA A 364 10.12 2.52 2.44
C ALA A 364 11.29 1.61 2.81
N THR A 365 12.51 2.05 2.46
CA THR A 365 13.75 1.40 2.88
C THR A 365 14.86 2.42 3.09
N MET A 366 15.81 2.11 3.99
CA MET A 366 17.03 2.90 4.12
C MET A 366 18.00 2.58 2.97
N LEU A 367 18.54 3.62 2.33
CA LEU A 367 19.64 3.50 1.37
C LEU A 367 21.01 3.61 2.07
N SER A 368 21.09 4.48 3.07
CA SER A 368 22.25 4.69 3.93
C SER A 368 21.80 5.18 5.30
N LYS A 369 22.73 5.51 6.19
CA LYS A 369 22.38 6.14 7.48
C LYS A 369 21.65 7.48 7.34
N HIS A 370 21.85 8.17 6.20
CA HIS A 370 21.34 9.51 5.98
C HIS A 370 20.36 9.62 4.80
N ARG A 371 19.96 8.51 4.21
CA ARG A 371 19.04 8.51 3.06
C ARG A 371 18.05 7.37 3.14
N ALA A 372 16.79 7.68 2.85
CA ALA A 372 15.73 6.70 2.69
C ALA A 372 15.02 6.91 1.35
N LEU A 373 14.47 5.82 0.79
CA LEU A 373 13.61 5.84 -0.38
C LEU A 373 12.21 5.38 0.02
N VAL A 374 11.22 6.22 -0.26
CA VAL A 374 9.80 5.89 -0.16
C VAL A 374 9.29 5.59 -1.56
N VAL A 375 8.73 4.41 -1.80
CA VAL A 375 8.11 4.02 -3.06
C VAL A 375 6.61 3.97 -2.91
N TYR A 376 5.87 4.32 -3.97
CA TYR A 376 4.39 4.33 -3.98
C TYR A 376 3.90 4.25 -5.43
N TYR A 377 2.64 3.93 -5.65
CA TYR A 377 2.08 4.20 -6.97
C TYR A 377 1.42 5.59 -6.99
N PHE A 378 1.48 6.21 -8.17
CA PHE A 378 1.05 7.58 -8.34
C PHE A 378 0.34 7.77 -9.68
N ASN A 379 -0.47 8.80 -9.78
CA ASN A 379 -1.03 9.26 -11.03
C ASN A 379 -0.82 10.77 -11.16
N SER A 380 -0.42 11.20 -12.33
CA SER A 380 -0.33 12.60 -12.74
C SER A 380 -1.58 13.01 -13.51
N GLY A 381 -1.60 14.23 -14.03
CA GLY A 381 -2.72 14.75 -14.80
C GLY A 381 -3.10 13.95 -16.06
N ASP A 382 -2.17 13.14 -16.60
CA ASP A 382 -2.42 12.22 -17.72
C ASP A 382 -3.25 10.97 -17.31
N GLY A 383 -3.42 10.76 -16.01
CA GLY A 383 -4.14 9.64 -15.46
C GLY A 383 -3.41 8.30 -15.53
N THR A 384 -2.17 8.23 -16.01
CA THR A 384 -1.36 7.00 -16.04
C THR A 384 -0.89 6.63 -14.64
N ARG A 385 -1.19 5.39 -14.20
CA ARG A 385 -0.71 4.85 -12.92
C ARG A 385 0.67 4.28 -13.11
N HIS A 386 1.61 4.75 -12.32
CA HIS A 386 3.01 4.37 -12.41
C HIS A 386 3.63 4.21 -11.02
N ILE A 387 4.77 3.54 -10.96
CA ILE A 387 5.53 3.41 -9.71
C ILE A 387 6.50 4.58 -9.62
N ALA A 388 6.34 5.34 -8.56
CA ALA A 388 7.16 6.50 -8.24
C ALA A 388 7.87 6.31 -6.91
N GLY A 389 8.78 7.21 -6.59
CA GLY A 389 9.45 7.27 -5.30
C GLY A 389 9.77 8.69 -4.89
N THR A 390 10.00 8.88 -3.59
CA THR A 390 10.55 10.11 -3.01
C THR A 390 11.80 9.77 -2.23
N LEU A 391 12.91 10.41 -2.59
CA LEU A 391 14.15 10.33 -1.84
C LEU A 391 14.12 11.28 -0.65
N LEU A 392 14.51 10.79 0.52
CA LEU A 392 14.57 11.55 1.77
C LEU A 392 15.99 11.65 2.28
N SER A 393 16.35 12.81 2.84
CA SER A 393 17.51 13.02 3.71
C SER A 393 17.08 12.78 5.15
N ILE A 394 17.90 12.08 5.91
CA ILE A 394 17.74 11.78 7.34
C ILE A 394 18.92 12.38 8.07
N ASP A 395 18.66 13.34 8.98
CA ASP A 395 19.68 14.03 9.79
C ASP A 395 19.91 13.29 11.12
#